data_90440692f1bd0fcf912a21c0bc4d3b28
#
_entry.id   90440692f1bd0fcf912a21c0bc4d3b28
#
_cell.length_a   1.000
_cell.length_b   1.000
_cell.length_c   1.000
_cell.angle_alpha   90.00
_cell.angle_beta   90.00
_cell.angle_gamma   90.00
#
_symmetry.space_group_name_H-M   'P 1'
#
loop_
_entity.id
_entity.type
_entity.pdbx_description
1 polymer ?
#
loop_
_entity_poly.entity_id
_entity_poly.type
_entity_poly.pdbx_seq_one_letter_code
_entity_poly.pdbx_strand_id
1 'polypeptide(L)'
;MSSAEPDLREAAATAAHDAAAANDPVVPARARPAPGRARSRGRAQAEPPVAEAASVGVLDDVDRRLLGILQADGRITNLKLAATVGLSSASTHERVKRLVRDGMILGFGARLNPALLQAGLLVFAEVRLSHMSNEVNAAFKAAVQLRPEILECHEVAGGFDYLLKTRVAHMGAYRDLVAAVAWNLPGVRDVRTYAVMEELKNTTALPLPAA
;
A
#
# COMPACT_ATOMS: atom_id res chain seq x y z
N MET A 1 -45.92 29.30 41.56
CA MET A 1 -45.41 29.90 40.31
C MET A 1 -44.79 28.76 39.56
N SER A 2 -45.54 28.19 38.64
CA SER A 2 -45.21 27.03 37.88
C SER A 2 -44.71 27.50 36.48
N SER A 3 -43.46 27.24 36.16
CA SER A 3 -42.91 27.54 34.83
C SER A 3 -42.86 26.26 34.02
N ALA A 4 -43.64 26.23 32.94
CA ALA A 4 -43.71 25.13 32.00
C ALA A 4 -42.50 25.21 31.06
N GLU A 5 -41.76 24.12 30.95
CA GLU A 5 -40.78 23.89 29.89
C GLU A 5 -41.52 23.44 28.59
N PRO A 6 -41.18 23.94 27.41
CA PRO A 6 -41.77 23.50 26.15
C PRO A 6 -41.16 22.18 25.72
N ASP A 7 -42.03 21.26 25.30
CA ASP A 7 -41.71 19.93 24.77
C ASP A 7 -40.99 20.00 23.42
N LEU A 8 -39.70 19.61 23.39
CA LEU A 8 -38.83 19.59 22.23
C LEU A 8 -39.09 18.40 21.26
N ARG A 9 -40.14 17.60 21.52
CA ARG A 9 -40.48 16.45 20.69
C ARG A 9 -41.40 16.74 19.50
N GLU A 10 -42.10 17.87 19.53
CA GLU A 10 -43.08 18.21 18.47
C GLU A 10 -42.47 18.97 17.31
N ALA A 11 -41.25 19.55 17.45
CA ALA A 11 -40.56 20.26 16.39
C ALA A 11 -39.79 19.33 15.39
N ALA A 12 -39.60 18.04 15.74
CA ALA A 12 -38.86 17.09 14.88
C ALA A 12 -39.74 16.32 13.88
N ALA A 13 -41.09 16.41 14.03
CA ALA A 13 -42.00 15.64 13.16
C ALA A 13 -42.47 16.41 11.91
N THR A 14 -42.24 17.71 11.82
CA THR A 14 -42.74 18.52 10.68
C THR A 14 -41.71 18.75 9.57
N ALA A 15 -40.43 18.39 9.81
CA ALA A 15 -39.37 18.57 8.81
C ALA A 15 -39.12 17.36 7.89
N ALA A 16 -39.85 16.26 8.07
CA ALA A 16 -39.65 15.01 7.32
C ALA A 16 -40.65 14.77 6.18
N HIS A 17 -41.53 15.71 5.89
CA HIS A 17 -42.60 15.46 4.89
C HIS A 17 -42.48 16.26 3.59
N ASP A 18 -41.42 17.05 3.39
CA ASP A 18 -41.32 17.92 2.21
C ASP A 18 -40.14 17.65 1.26
N ALA A 19 -39.53 16.44 1.37
CA ALA A 19 -38.37 16.06 0.56
C ALA A 19 -38.62 14.84 -0.39
N ALA A 20 -39.88 14.54 -0.69
CA ALA A 20 -40.22 13.36 -1.53
C ALA A 20 -41.01 13.73 -2.79
N ALA A 21 -40.56 14.74 -3.57
CA ALA A 21 -41.07 14.96 -4.91
C ALA A 21 -40.05 15.71 -5.78
N ALA A 22 -39.19 14.99 -6.49
CA ALA A 22 -38.59 15.33 -7.80
C ALA A 22 -37.32 14.49 -8.04
N ASN A 23 -37.46 13.29 -8.56
CA ASN A 23 -36.39 12.66 -9.33
C ASN A 23 -36.94 11.58 -10.26
N ASP A 24 -37.55 12.02 -11.39
CA ASP A 24 -37.82 11.16 -12.53
C ASP A 24 -36.53 10.98 -13.33
N PRO A 25 -36.13 9.71 -13.68
CA PRO A 25 -34.96 9.48 -14.49
C PRO A 25 -35.23 9.81 -15.96
N VAL A 26 -34.55 10.85 -16.46
CA VAL A 26 -34.47 11.16 -17.88
C VAL A 26 -33.70 10.07 -18.60
N VAL A 27 -34.41 9.28 -19.41
CA VAL A 27 -33.82 8.27 -20.32
C VAL A 27 -33.23 9.03 -21.53
N PRO A 28 -31.92 8.96 -21.83
CA PRO A 28 -31.38 9.54 -23.03
C PRO A 28 -31.68 8.69 -24.27
N ALA A 29 -32.13 9.34 -25.34
CA ALA A 29 -32.44 8.75 -26.62
C ALA A 29 -31.26 8.02 -27.25
N ARG A 30 -31.52 6.88 -27.89
CA ARG A 30 -30.57 6.07 -28.65
C ARG A 30 -29.91 6.89 -29.77
N ALA A 31 -28.58 7.06 -29.69
CA ALA A 31 -27.77 7.57 -30.77
C ALA A 31 -27.53 6.48 -31.84
N ARG A 32 -27.66 6.89 -33.12
CA ARG A 32 -27.40 6.06 -34.30
C ARG A 32 -25.93 5.71 -34.43
N PRO A 33 -25.55 4.51 -34.91
CA PRO A 33 -24.15 4.15 -35.11
C PRO A 33 -23.54 4.90 -36.29
N ALA A 34 -22.36 5.47 -36.07
CA ALA A 34 -21.52 6.05 -37.09
C ALA A 34 -20.70 4.96 -37.86
N PRO A 35 -20.35 5.22 -39.15
CA PRO A 35 -19.70 4.22 -39.99
C PRO A 35 -18.26 3.94 -39.59
N GLY A 36 -17.86 2.68 -39.81
CA GLY A 36 -16.61 2.06 -39.34
C GLY A 36 -15.32 2.80 -39.67
N ARG A 37 -14.47 2.90 -38.69
CA ARG A 37 -13.05 3.20 -38.86
C ARG A 37 -12.22 1.92 -38.80
N ALA A 38 -11.29 1.84 -39.74
CA ALA A 38 -10.38 0.74 -40.00
C ALA A 38 -9.67 0.23 -38.74
N ARG A 39 -9.58 -1.10 -38.62
CA ARG A 39 -8.80 -1.82 -37.61
C ARG A 39 -7.32 -1.47 -37.77
N SER A 40 -6.77 -0.69 -36.85
CA SER A 40 -5.32 -0.60 -36.65
C SER A 40 -4.85 -1.90 -35.99
N ARG A 41 -3.92 -2.56 -36.65
CA ARG A 41 -3.23 -3.79 -36.18
C ARG A 41 -2.66 -3.53 -34.79
N GLY A 42 -2.98 -4.43 -33.85
CA GLY A 42 -2.50 -4.40 -32.48
C GLY A 42 -0.97 -4.34 -32.45
N ARG A 43 -0.47 -3.30 -31.84
CA ARG A 43 0.90 -3.21 -31.36
C ARG A 43 0.97 -4.16 -30.18
N ALA A 44 1.71 -5.28 -30.34
CA ALA A 44 2.02 -6.16 -29.23
C ALA A 44 2.60 -5.30 -28.09
N GLN A 45 1.90 -5.27 -26.95
CA GLN A 45 2.43 -4.69 -25.73
C GLN A 45 3.61 -5.57 -25.33
N ALA A 46 4.82 -5.01 -25.39
CA ALA A 46 5.99 -5.63 -24.82
C ALA A 46 5.72 -5.81 -23.32
N GLU A 47 5.82 -7.03 -22.83
CA GLU A 47 5.83 -7.30 -21.39
C GLU A 47 6.91 -6.42 -20.76
N PRO A 48 6.62 -5.80 -19.59
CA PRO A 48 7.65 -5.03 -18.87
C PRO A 48 8.84 -5.98 -18.62
N PRO A 49 10.09 -5.50 -18.74
CA PRO A 49 11.24 -6.33 -18.50
C PRO A 49 11.13 -6.85 -17.05
N VAL A 50 10.98 -8.17 -16.93
CA VAL A 50 11.20 -8.86 -15.68
C VAL A 50 12.61 -8.45 -15.27
N ALA A 51 12.75 -7.76 -14.13
CA ALA A 51 14.05 -7.32 -13.64
C ALA A 51 14.99 -8.51 -13.77
N GLU A 52 16.03 -8.32 -14.57
CA GLU A 52 17.04 -9.33 -14.86
C GLU A 52 17.50 -9.88 -13.51
N ALA A 53 17.20 -11.15 -13.24
CA ALA A 53 17.53 -11.77 -11.97
C ALA A 53 19.06 -11.66 -11.86
N ALA A 54 19.52 -10.66 -11.09
CA ALA A 54 20.90 -10.58 -10.68
C ALA A 54 21.30 -12.00 -10.28
N SER A 55 22.41 -12.51 -10.77
CA SER A 55 22.87 -13.88 -10.53
C SER A 55 22.88 -14.11 -9.00
N VAL A 56 21.76 -14.56 -8.50
CA VAL A 56 21.58 -14.86 -7.08
C VAL A 56 22.55 -15.98 -6.79
N GLY A 57 23.57 -15.72 -5.99
CA GLY A 57 24.50 -16.75 -5.55
C GLY A 57 23.69 -17.96 -5.08
N VAL A 58 24.05 -19.13 -5.58
CA VAL A 58 23.29 -20.36 -5.34
C VAL A 58 23.14 -20.56 -3.83
N LEU A 59 21.91 -20.42 -3.31
CA LEU A 59 21.59 -20.71 -1.91
C LEU A 59 21.69 -22.23 -1.70
N ASP A 60 22.56 -22.64 -0.80
CA ASP A 60 22.57 -24.02 -0.33
C ASP A 60 21.49 -24.27 0.74
N ASP A 61 21.27 -25.53 1.13
CA ASP A 61 20.24 -25.89 2.09
C ASP A 61 20.48 -25.28 3.48
N VAL A 62 21.75 -25.08 3.85
CA VAL A 62 22.10 -24.43 5.10
C VAL A 62 21.74 -22.95 5.04
N ASP A 63 22.00 -22.28 3.93
CA ASP A 63 21.63 -20.86 3.75
C ASP A 63 20.11 -20.68 3.81
N ARG A 64 19.33 -21.56 3.17
CA ARG A 64 17.85 -21.53 3.26
C ARG A 64 17.38 -21.71 4.71
N ARG A 65 17.97 -22.66 5.44
CA ARG A 65 17.66 -22.87 6.87
C ARG A 65 18.01 -21.65 7.71
N LEU A 66 19.17 -21.02 7.49
CA LEU A 66 19.57 -19.78 8.16
C LEU A 66 18.57 -18.66 7.88
N LEU A 67 18.21 -18.43 6.63
CA LEU A 67 17.22 -17.41 6.24
C LEU A 67 15.85 -17.68 6.89
N GLY A 68 15.38 -18.93 6.90
CA GLY A 68 14.12 -19.32 7.55
C GLY A 68 14.08 -19.02 9.04
N ILE A 69 15.16 -19.36 9.75
CA ILE A 69 15.27 -19.10 11.19
C ILE A 69 15.34 -17.59 11.45
N LEU A 70 16.16 -16.87 10.68
CA LEU A 70 16.33 -15.41 10.84
C LEU A 70 15.07 -14.61 10.50
N GLN A 71 14.24 -15.06 9.56
CA GLN A 71 12.94 -14.46 9.31
C GLN A 71 11.97 -14.62 10.50
N ALA A 72 12.05 -15.76 11.20
CA ALA A 72 11.21 -16.03 12.37
C ALA A 72 11.73 -15.32 13.63
N ASP A 73 13.04 -15.33 13.85
CA ASP A 73 13.69 -14.68 14.99
C ASP A 73 15.01 -14.02 14.58
N GLY A 74 14.92 -12.74 14.20
CA GLY A 74 16.09 -11.93 13.85
C GLY A 74 16.99 -11.56 15.05
N ARG A 75 16.61 -11.92 16.30
CA ARG A 75 17.38 -11.68 17.51
C ARG A 75 18.07 -12.93 18.06
N ILE A 76 17.94 -14.07 17.38
CA ILE A 76 18.62 -15.31 17.75
C ILE A 76 20.13 -15.08 17.86
N THR A 77 20.77 -15.61 18.91
CA THR A 77 22.22 -15.50 19.05
C THR A 77 22.92 -16.38 18.01
N ASN A 78 24.12 -15.95 17.57
CA ASN A 78 24.91 -16.72 16.61
C ASN A 78 25.24 -18.14 17.13
N LEU A 79 25.46 -18.30 18.43
CA LEU A 79 25.71 -19.59 19.05
C LEU A 79 24.49 -20.54 18.90
N LYS A 80 23.28 -20.03 19.20
CA LYS A 80 22.04 -20.80 19.07
C LYS A 80 21.72 -21.10 17.61
N LEU A 81 21.93 -20.13 16.72
CA LEU A 81 21.75 -20.30 15.29
C LEU A 81 22.68 -21.40 14.73
N ALA A 82 23.96 -21.37 15.09
CA ALA A 82 24.96 -22.36 14.71
C ALA A 82 24.58 -23.78 15.18
N ALA A 83 24.18 -23.92 16.43
CA ALA A 83 23.69 -25.18 16.96
C ALA A 83 22.49 -25.75 16.21
N THR A 84 21.54 -24.85 15.80
CA THR A 84 20.33 -25.26 15.09
C THR A 84 20.62 -25.74 13.66
N VAL A 85 21.61 -25.16 12.98
CA VAL A 85 21.98 -25.58 11.60
C VAL A 85 23.09 -26.61 11.55
N GLY A 86 23.71 -26.98 12.70
CA GLY A 86 24.76 -27.99 12.80
C GLY A 86 26.12 -27.49 12.30
N LEU A 87 26.45 -26.23 12.49
CA LEU A 87 27.73 -25.62 12.12
C LEU A 87 28.45 -25.02 13.32
N SER A 88 29.74 -24.69 13.11
CA SER A 88 30.48 -23.88 14.10
C SER A 88 29.97 -22.42 14.09
N SER A 89 30.10 -21.71 15.22
CA SER A 89 29.73 -20.29 15.33
C SER A 89 30.47 -19.42 14.33
N ALA A 90 31.75 -19.72 14.05
CA ALA A 90 32.54 -18.97 13.06
C ALA A 90 31.99 -19.16 11.65
N SER A 91 31.72 -20.41 11.24
CA SER A 91 31.16 -20.71 9.91
C SER A 91 29.77 -20.10 9.73
N THR A 92 28.92 -20.14 10.75
CA THR A 92 27.58 -19.56 10.74
C THR A 92 27.67 -18.04 10.60
N HIS A 93 28.55 -17.39 11.36
CA HIS A 93 28.75 -15.94 11.28
C HIS A 93 29.17 -15.50 9.87
N GLU A 94 30.14 -16.18 9.27
CA GLU A 94 30.60 -15.83 7.90
C GLU A 94 29.51 -16.05 6.86
N ARG A 95 28.67 -17.09 6.99
CA ARG A 95 27.52 -17.29 6.10
C ARG A 95 26.49 -16.18 6.23
N VAL A 96 26.08 -15.81 7.44
CA VAL A 96 25.14 -14.71 7.68
C VAL A 96 25.70 -13.39 7.12
N LYS A 97 26.98 -13.12 7.38
CA LYS A 97 27.67 -11.93 6.85
C LYS A 97 27.68 -11.90 5.31
N ARG A 98 27.90 -13.07 4.68
CA ARG A 98 27.79 -13.20 3.22
C ARG A 98 26.37 -12.92 2.74
N LEU A 99 25.34 -13.50 3.37
CA LEU A 99 23.92 -13.29 3.00
C LEU A 99 23.50 -11.81 3.10
N VAL A 100 24.04 -11.09 4.09
CA VAL A 100 23.84 -9.63 4.20
C VAL A 100 24.59 -8.89 3.08
N ARG A 101 25.86 -9.18 2.87
CA ARG A 101 26.68 -8.54 1.82
C ARG A 101 26.11 -8.75 0.42
N ASP A 102 25.61 -9.96 0.15
CA ASP A 102 25.06 -10.34 -1.15
C ASP A 102 23.59 -9.87 -1.32
N GLY A 103 23.08 -9.11 -0.35
CA GLY A 103 21.73 -8.48 -0.41
C GLY A 103 20.55 -9.45 -0.18
N MET A 104 20.80 -10.70 0.25
CA MET A 104 19.74 -11.64 0.60
C MET A 104 19.02 -11.23 1.89
N ILE A 105 19.74 -10.62 2.82
CA ILE A 105 19.21 -10.03 4.04
C ILE A 105 19.38 -8.52 3.91
N LEU A 106 18.28 -7.79 3.80
CA LEU A 106 18.28 -6.33 3.68
C LEU A 106 18.51 -5.62 5.01
N GLY A 107 18.21 -6.29 6.13
CA GLY A 107 18.38 -5.72 7.47
C GLY A 107 17.62 -6.48 8.53
N PHE A 108 17.78 -6.03 9.78
CA PHE A 108 17.08 -6.53 10.95
C PHE A 108 16.36 -5.35 11.63
N GLY A 109 15.11 -5.54 12.02
CA GLY A 109 14.32 -4.49 12.62
C GLY A 109 13.32 -4.98 13.65
N ALA A 110 12.88 -4.08 14.54
CA ALA A 110 11.79 -4.34 15.46
C ALA A 110 10.43 -4.19 14.74
N ARG A 111 9.51 -5.10 14.99
CA ARG A 111 8.10 -4.92 14.62
C ARG A 111 7.40 -4.15 15.74
N LEU A 112 6.85 -2.99 15.39
CA LEU A 112 6.17 -2.11 16.34
C LEU A 112 4.66 -2.33 16.27
N ASN A 113 3.97 -2.10 17.40
CA ASN A 113 2.52 -2.13 17.44
C ASN A 113 1.96 -0.77 16.98
N PRO A 114 1.34 -0.69 15.79
CA PRO A 114 0.87 0.58 15.24
C PRO A 114 -0.27 1.20 16.06
N ALA A 115 -1.09 0.38 16.72
CA ALA A 115 -2.20 0.88 17.55
C ALA A 115 -1.70 1.69 18.75
N LEU A 116 -0.55 1.31 19.33
CA LEU A 116 0.04 2.02 20.46
C LEU A 116 0.85 3.27 20.06
N LEU A 117 1.10 3.44 18.77
CA LEU A 117 1.95 4.51 18.21
C LEU A 117 1.14 5.51 17.37
N GLN A 118 -0.17 5.61 17.59
CA GLN A 118 -1.08 6.49 16.85
C GLN A 118 -0.99 6.28 15.31
N ALA A 119 -0.76 5.04 14.90
CA ALA A 119 -0.69 4.60 13.50
C ALA A 119 -1.64 3.41 13.24
N GLY A 120 -2.73 3.32 14.02
CA GLY A 120 -3.63 2.16 14.01
C GLY A 120 -4.46 2.04 12.74
N LEU A 121 -4.82 3.16 12.11
CA LEU A 121 -5.62 3.14 10.90
C LEU A 121 -4.73 2.85 9.67
N LEU A 122 -4.96 1.70 9.05
CA LEU A 122 -4.35 1.31 7.79
C LEU A 122 -5.25 1.75 6.63
N VAL A 123 -4.68 2.46 5.66
CA VAL A 123 -5.41 2.91 4.46
C VAL A 123 -4.57 2.62 3.22
N PHE A 124 -5.21 2.06 2.20
CA PHE A 124 -4.67 2.01 0.85
C PHE A 124 -5.24 3.16 0.02
N ALA A 125 -4.43 3.73 -0.85
CA ALA A 125 -4.85 4.77 -1.78
C ALA A 125 -4.34 4.48 -3.19
N GLU A 126 -5.27 4.44 -4.15
CA GLU A 126 -4.94 4.50 -5.57
C GLU A 126 -4.78 5.95 -5.98
N VAL A 127 -3.67 6.29 -6.59
CA VAL A 127 -3.42 7.62 -7.14
C VAL A 127 -3.39 7.54 -8.66
N ARG A 128 -4.13 8.44 -9.30
CA ARG A 128 -4.13 8.59 -10.74
C ARG A 128 -3.59 9.96 -11.13
N LEU A 129 -2.64 9.98 -12.05
CA LEU A 129 -2.10 11.20 -12.61
C LEU A 129 -2.91 11.65 -13.84
N SER A 130 -2.92 12.94 -14.10
CA SER A 130 -3.56 13.51 -15.29
C SER A 130 -2.76 13.21 -16.56
N HIS A 131 -1.44 13.14 -16.44
CA HIS A 131 -0.49 12.78 -17.47
C HIS A 131 0.81 12.28 -16.84
N MET A 132 1.46 11.35 -17.53
CA MET A 132 2.75 10.80 -17.13
C MET A 132 3.85 11.65 -17.81
N SER A 133 4.42 12.61 -17.07
CA SER A 133 5.68 13.28 -17.45
C SER A 133 6.75 12.97 -16.42
N ASN A 134 8.01 13.07 -16.83
CA ASN A 134 9.15 12.84 -15.93
C ASN A 134 9.13 13.81 -14.74
N GLU A 135 8.73 15.06 -14.97
CA GLU A 135 8.66 16.08 -13.94
C GLU A 135 7.56 15.77 -12.91
N VAL A 136 6.36 15.39 -13.37
CA VAL A 136 5.22 15.03 -12.50
C VAL A 136 5.57 13.79 -11.67
N ASN A 137 6.15 12.78 -12.30
CA ASN A 137 6.58 11.57 -11.60
C ASN A 137 7.66 11.86 -10.56
N ALA A 138 8.67 12.66 -10.90
CA ALA A 138 9.74 13.03 -9.97
C ALA A 138 9.21 13.83 -8.78
N ALA A 139 8.32 14.80 -9.03
CA ALA A 139 7.69 15.60 -7.98
C ALA A 139 6.82 14.74 -7.05
N PHE A 140 6.02 13.82 -7.61
CA PHE A 140 5.22 12.89 -6.83
C PHE A 140 6.09 11.97 -5.95
N LYS A 141 7.10 11.33 -6.55
CA LYS A 141 8.05 10.45 -5.82
C LYS A 141 8.78 11.20 -4.69
N ALA A 142 9.20 12.44 -4.94
CA ALA A 142 9.83 13.27 -3.91
C ALA A 142 8.88 13.60 -2.75
N ALA A 143 7.63 13.95 -3.06
CA ALA A 143 6.64 14.25 -2.02
C ALA A 143 6.27 13.02 -1.17
N VAL A 144 6.16 11.85 -1.78
CA VAL A 144 5.92 10.57 -1.07
C VAL A 144 7.07 10.27 -0.10
N GLN A 145 8.31 10.44 -0.52
CA GLN A 145 9.48 10.18 0.32
C GLN A 145 9.56 11.06 1.58
N LEU A 146 8.94 12.24 1.56
CA LEU A 146 8.91 13.15 2.71
C LEU A 146 7.83 12.81 3.74
N ARG A 147 7.02 11.78 3.51
CA ARG A 147 5.87 11.43 4.35
C ARG A 147 6.07 10.11 5.08
N PRO A 148 6.41 10.13 6.37
CA PRO A 148 6.63 8.91 7.15
C PRO A 148 5.35 8.08 7.34
N GLU A 149 4.17 8.68 7.16
CA GLU A 149 2.88 8.00 7.21
C GLU A 149 2.68 7.07 6.00
N ILE A 150 3.38 7.30 4.90
CA ILE A 150 3.38 6.44 3.71
C ILE A 150 4.44 5.37 3.88
N LEU A 151 4.01 4.14 4.14
CA LEU A 151 4.90 3.02 4.39
C LEU A 151 5.39 2.36 3.10
N GLU A 152 4.53 2.35 2.07
CA GLU A 152 4.82 1.75 0.78
C GLU A 152 4.21 2.61 -0.34
N CYS A 153 4.91 2.70 -1.46
CA CYS A 153 4.42 3.34 -2.67
C CYS A 153 4.89 2.51 -3.87
N HIS A 154 3.94 1.98 -4.62
CA HIS A 154 4.19 1.12 -5.77
C HIS A 154 3.66 1.79 -7.03
N GLU A 155 4.51 1.93 -8.06
CA GLU A 155 4.08 2.23 -9.42
C GLU A 155 3.49 0.97 -10.02
N VAL A 156 2.28 1.04 -10.57
CA VAL A 156 1.56 -0.14 -11.04
C VAL A 156 1.09 0.01 -12.48
N ALA A 157 1.08 -1.08 -13.21
CA ALA A 157 0.48 -1.13 -14.54
C ALA A 157 -1.00 -1.51 -14.40
N GLY A 158 -1.94 -0.59 -14.72
CA GLY A 158 -3.36 -0.86 -14.56
C GLY A 158 -4.26 0.35 -14.72
N GLY A 159 -5.35 0.37 -13.99
CA GLY A 159 -6.34 1.44 -14.04
C GLY A 159 -5.95 2.73 -13.29
N PHE A 160 -4.85 2.74 -12.58
CA PHE A 160 -4.27 3.86 -11.83
C PHE A 160 -2.74 3.76 -11.88
N ASP A 161 -2.03 4.79 -11.41
CA ASP A 161 -0.58 4.89 -11.60
C ASP A 161 0.21 4.46 -10.34
N TYR A 162 -0.28 4.81 -9.14
CA TYR A 162 0.39 4.47 -7.89
C TYR A 162 -0.57 3.88 -6.86
N LEU A 163 -0.09 2.86 -6.15
CA LEU A 163 -0.72 2.31 -4.95
C LEU A 163 0.10 2.71 -3.72
N LEU A 164 -0.54 3.39 -2.79
CA LEU A 164 0.04 3.77 -1.51
C LEU A 164 -0.51 2.89 -0.39
N LYS A 165 0.35 2.54 0.56
CA LYS A 165 -0.02 1.97 1.86
C LYS A 165 0.35 2.96 2.95
N THR A 166 -0.63 3.42 3.70
CA THR A 166 -0.45 4.46 4.72
C THR A 166 -0.94 3.99 6.08
N ARG A 167 -0.29 4.48 7.13
CA ARG A 167 -0.79 4.32 8.50
C ARG A 167 -0.86 5.66 9.19
N VAL A 168 -2.02 5.94 9.80
CA VAL A 168 -2.33 7.20 10.47
C VAL A 168 -3.12 6.94 11.75
N ALA A 169 -3.27 7.98 12.59
CA ALA A 169 -4.03 7.87 13.83
C ALA A 169 -5.54 7.71 13.58
N HIS A 170 -6.10 8.47 12.65
CA HIS A 170 -7.54 8.54 12.34
C HIS A 170 -7.77 9.12 10.94
N MET A 171 -9.01 9.06 10.46
CA MET A 171 -9.38 9.56 9.12
C MET A 171 -9.13 11.06 8.91
N GLY A 172 -9.16 11.88 9.96
CA GLY A 172 -8.78 13.30 9.87
C GLY A 172 -7.31 13.45 9.46
N ALA A 173 -6.40 12.74 10.13
CA ALA A 173 -4.97 12.75 9.79
C ALA A 173 -4.72 12.19 8.36
N TYR A 174 -5.49 11.19 7.93
CA TYR A 174 -5.42 10.70 6.55
C TYR A 174 -5.84 11.77 5.53
N ARG A 175 -6.92 12.49 5.79
CA ARG A 175 -7.36 13.58 4.92
C ARG A 175 -6.30 14.67 4.78
N ASP A 176 -5.63 15.03 5.88
CA ASP A 176 -4.55 16.01 5.86
C ASP A 176 -3.33 15.50 5.07
N LEU A 177 -3.00 14.21 5.19
CA LEU A 177 -1.98 13.56 4.37
C LEU A 177 -2.31 13.60 2.88
N VAL A 178 -3.54 13.24 2.50
CA VAL A 178 -3.99 13.29 1.09
C VAL A 178 -3.94 14.71 0.56
N ALA A 179 -4.36 15.69 1.35
CA ALA A 179 -4.28 17.09 0.97
C ALA A 179 -2.84 17.52 0.67
N ALA A 180 -1.90 17.08 1.50
CA ALA A 180 -0.49 17.43 1.34
C ALA A 180 0.20 16.73 0.16
N VAL A 181 -0.18 15.49 -0.16
CA VAL A 181 0.50 14.66 -1.18
C VAL A 181 -0.24 14.72 -2.53
N ALA A 182 -1.56 14.82 -2.53
CA ALA A 182 -2.34 14.72 -3.76
C ALA A 182 -2.84 16.08 -4.27
N TRP A 183 -3.44 16.90 -3.40
CA TRP A 183 -4.07 18.14 -3.87
C TRP A 183 -3.07 19.28 -4.09
N ASN A 184 -1.92 19.24 -3.41
CA ASN A 184 -0.89 20.26 -3.57
C ASN A 184 0.16 19.90 -4.64
N LEU A 185 0.07 18.71 -5.26
CA LEU A 185 0.97 18.31 -6.33
C LEU A 185 0.33 18.53 -7.70
N PRO A 186 0.97 19.31 -8.58
CA PRO A 186 0.53 19.40 -9.96
C PRO A 186 0.60 18.03 -10.62
N GLY A 187 -0.46 17.64 -11.30
CA GLY A 187 -0.53 16.37 -12.03
C GLY A 187 -1.29 15.25 -11.36
N VAL A 188 -1.63 15.33 -10.07
CA VAL A 188 -2.57 14.38 -9.47
C VAL A 188 -3.99 14.69 -9.93
N ARG A 189 -4.65 13.70 -10.53
CA ARG A 189 -6.01 13.80 -11.06
C ARG A 189 -7.07 13.30 -10.10
N ASP A 190 -6.80 12.15 -9.47
CA ASP A 190 -7.77 11.42 -8.64
C ASP A 190 -7.06 10.58 -7.59
N VAL A 191 -7.69 10.45 -6.42
CA VAL A 191 -7.25 9.57 -5.34
C VAL A 191 -8.44 8.78 -4.84
N ARG A 192 -8.36 7.45 -4.91
CA ARG A 192 -9.36 6.55 -4.34
C ARG A 192 -8.84 5.95 -3.04
N THR A 193 -9.63 6.02 -2.00
CA THR A 193 -9.27 5.62 -0.64
C THR A 193 -9.96 4.33 -0.23
N TYR A 194 -9.19 3.42 0.36
CA TYR A 194 -9.67 2.15 0.93
C TYR A 194 -9.22 2.05 2.37
N ALA A 195 -10.10 2.38 3.30
CA ALA A 195 -9.85 2.17 4.73
C ALA A 195 -9.97 0.68 5.04
N VAL A 196 -8.94 0.12 5.67
CA VAL A 196 -8.92 -1.31 6.02
C VAL A 196 -9.80 -1.52 7.25
N MET A 197 -10.78 -2.39 7.12
CA MET A 197 -11.69 -2.75 8.22
C MET A 197 -11.04 -3.73 9.19
N GLU A 198 -10.29 -4.69 8.65
CA GLU A 198 -9.59 -5.72 9.42
C GLU A 198 -8.32 -6.17 8.69
N GLU A 199 -7.25 -6.35 9.42
CA GLU A 199 -5.96 -6.85 8.92
C GLU A 199 -5.87 -8.36 9.18
N LEU A 200 -6.33 -9.19 8.25
CA LEU A 200 -6.37 -10.66 8.42
C LEU A 200 -4.97 -11.29 8.41
N LYS A 201 -4.03 -10.70 7.73
CA LYS A 201 -2.64 -11.17 7.66
C LYS A 201 -1.69 -10.01 7.43
N ASN A 202 -0.66 -9.93 8.25
CA ASN A 202 0.43 -8.98 8.11
C ASN A 202 1.75 -9.66 8.42
N THR A 203 2.52 -9.99 7.39
CA THR A 203 3.83 -10.63 7.52
C THR A 203 4.77 -10.12 6.44
N THR A 204 6.03 -9.99 6.78
CA THR A 204 7.14 -9.70 5.85
C THR A 204 7.94 -10.97 5.50
N ALA A 205 7.57 -12.11 6.06
CA ALA A 205 8.26 -13.37 5.78
C ALA A 205 7.98 -13.82 4.34
N LEU A 206 9.04 -14.01 3.56
CA LEU A 206 8.98 -14.50 2.20
C LEU A 206 9.01 -16.03 2.17
N PRO A 207 8.28 -16.68 1.26
CA PRO A 207 8.47 -18.09 0.99
C PRO A 207 9.89 -18.30 0.43
N LEU A 208 10.64 -19.21 1.03
CA LEU A 208 11.97 -19.56 0.54
C LEU A 208 11.83 -20.59 -0.58
N PRO A 209 12.64 -20.51 -1.66
CA PRO A 209 12.60 -21.48 -2.74
C PRO A 209 12.92 -22.87 -2.20
N ALA A 210 12.22 -23.89 -2.71
CA ALA A 210 12.52 -25.29 -2.41
C ALA A 210 13.94 -25.66 -2.85
N ALA A 211 14.53 -26.64 -2.19
CA ALA A 211 15.81 -27.20 -2.55
C ALA A 211 15.76 -27.93 -3.90
#